data_72630bc829f102a0fdb429e50b9e3ef4
#
_entry.id   72630bc829f102a0fdb429e50b9e3ef4
#
_cell.length_a   1.000
_cell.length_b   1.000
_cell.length_c   1.000
_cell.angle_alpha   90.00
_cell.angle_beta   90.00
_cell.angle_gamma   90.00
#
_symmetry.space_group_name_H-M   'P 1'
#
loop_
_entity.id
_entity.type
_entity.pdbx_description
1 polymer ?
#
loop_
_entity_poly.entity_id
_entity_poly.type
_entity_poly.pdbx_seq_one_letter_code
_entity_poly.pdbx_strand_id
1 'polypeptide(L)'
;LDDDRLATFVEGLRVITIAPELRGAPELIRRLADLGVRVSLGHSAATLPESRAGYDAGAVTTTHLFNAMSGVVHREPGLALAALLDDTVWVELIADTLHVDPELWPLIWNLKPVERVLLVSDAIALAGSGASRGMLGELEVRLDGEMVTLVEGGNLAGSVSALDLELRNVVRAGIPLAHAVRAASRNPAELLGLTDRGRLAPGLRADLVVLDADSFAVRRVMRAGEWIVTA
;
A
#
# COMPACT_ATOMS: atom_id res chain seq x y z
N LEU A 1 -25.40 -8.72 0.39
CA LEU A 1 -25.07 -9.95 1.11
C LEU A 1 -25.74 -9.90 2.47
N ASP A 2 -26.40 -11.02 2.89
CA ASP A 2 -26.81 -11.21 4.27
C ASP A 2 -25.58 -11.39 5.19
N ASP A 3 -25.78 -11.30 6.50
CA ASP A 3 -24.65 -11.30 7.46
C ASP A 3 -23.89 -12.62 7.46
N ASP A 4 -24.56 -13.75 7.29
CA ASP A 4 -23.91 -15.08 7.28
C ASP A 4 -23.00 -15.25 6.05
N ARG A 5 -23.44 -14.79 4.88
CA ARG A 5 -22.66 -14.80 3.65
C ARG A 5 -21.48 -13.84 3.72
N LEU A 6 -21.68 -12.66 4.32
CA LEU A 6 -20.59 -11.72 4.51
C LEU A 6 -19.54 -12.30 5.47
N ALA A 7 -19.94 -12.86 6.59
CA ALA A 7 -19.04 -13.49 7.56
C ALA A 7 -18.21 -14.62 6.91
N THR A 8 -18.85 -15.46 6.09
CA THR A 8 -18.14 -16.51 5.33
C THR A 8 -17.17 -15.92 4.30
N PHE A 9 -17.58 -14.86 3.59
CA PHE A 9 -16.72 -14.21 2.59
C PHE A 9 -15.45 -13.60 3.20
N VAL A 10 -15.55 -13.07 4.42
CA VAL A 10 -14.41 -12.41 5.08
C VAL A 10 -13.52 -13.36 5.87
N GLU A 11 -13.82 -14.68 5.90
CA GLU A 11 -12.99 -15.65 6.58
C GLU A 11 -11.56 -15.64 6.02
N GLY A 12 -10.57 -15.29 6.86
CA GLY A 12 -9.18 -15.12 6.48
C GLY A 12 -8.84 -13.81 5.77
N LEU A 13 -9.82 -12.99 5.39
CA LEU A 13 -9.59 -11.68 4.80
C LEU A 13 -9.04 -10.70 5.84
N ARG A 14 -7.96 -10.01 5.52
CA ARG A 14 -7.34 -9.02 6.41
C ARG A 14 -7.55 -7.60 5.95
N VAL A 15 -7.47 -7.38 4.63
CA VAL A 15 -7.62 -6.06 4.01
C VAL A 15 -8.50 -6.19 2.77
N ILE A 16 -9.33 -5.19 2.51
CA ILE A 16 -10.11 -5.07 1.28
C ILE A 16 -10.13 -3.61 0.82
N THR A 17 -10.02 -3.39 -0.49
CA THR A 17 -10.16 -2.06 -1.09
C THR A 17 -11.58 -1.86 -1.59
N ILE A 18 -12.19 -0.71 -1.25
CA ILE A 18 -13.55 -0.32 -1.65
C ILE A 18 -13.55 1.14 -2.11
N ALA A 19 -14.27 1.41 -3.19
CA ALA A 19 -14.57 2.76 -3.64
C ALA A 19 -15.79 3.30 -2.86
N PRO A 20 -15.62 4.38 -2.06
CA PRO A 20 -16.66 4.82 -1.12
C PRO A 20 -17.89 5.45 -1.78
N GLU A 21 -17.77 5.92 -3.03
CA GLU A 21 -18.87 6.47 -3.84
C GLU A 21 -19.84 5.41 -4.35
N LEU A 22 -19.48 4.12 -4.28
CA LEU A 22 -20.36 3.06 -4.74
C LEU A 22 -21.61 2.95 -3.86
N ARG A 23 -22.74 2.66 -4.51
CA ARG A 23 -24.00 2.52 -3.79
C ARG A 23 -23.94 1.47 -2.68
N GLY A 24 -24.18 1.89 -1.44
CA GLY A 24 -24.14 1.02 -0.26
C GLY A 24 -22.73 0.79 0.31
N ALA A 25 -21.69 1.43 -0.25
CA ALA A 25 -20.33 1.28 0.22
C ALA A 25 -20.15 1.69 1.69
N PRO A 26 -20.65 2.83 2.19
CA PRO A 26 -20.47 3.19 3.60
C PRO A 26 -21.04 2.15 4.57
N GLU A 27 -22.18 1.54 4.24
CA GLU A 27 -22.77 0.49 5.06
C GLU A 27 -21.94 -0.81 5.02
N LEU A 28 -21.46 -1.19 3.84
CA LEU A 28 -20.58 -2.35 3.67
C LEU A 28 -19.25 -2.14 4.42
N ILE A 29 -18.66 -0.94 4.33
CA ILE A 29 -17.42 -0.58 5.03
C ILE A 29 -17.61 -0.77 6.55
N ARG A 30 -18.72 -0.27 7.13
CA ARG A 30 -19.01 -0.41 8.55
C ARG A 30 -19.11 -1.87 8.95
N ARG A 31 -19.89 -2.68 8.22
CA ARG A 31 -20.04 -4.12 8.49
C ARG A 31 -18.71 -4.89 8.42
N LEU A 32 -17.86 -4.56 7.45
CA LEU A 32 -16.53 -5.17 7.31
C LEU A 32 -15.60 -4.77 8.46
N ALA A 33 -15.64 -3.48 8.86
CA ALA A 33 -14.85 -2.99 10.00
C ALA A 33 -15.30 -3.67 11.31
N ASP A 34 -16.60 -3.85 11.52
CA ASP A 34 -17.17 -4.57 12.68
C ASP A 34 -16.71 -6.05 12.72
N LEU A 35 -16.50 -6.67 11.57
CA LEU A 35 -15.94 -8.01 11.43
C LEU A 35 -14.40 -8.06 11.54
N GLY A 36 -13.75 -6.92 11.82
CA GLY A 36 -12.30 -6.82 12.01
C GLY A 36 -11.47 -6.77 10.72
N VAL A 37 -12.11 -6.61 9.56
CA VAL A 37 -11.41 -6.41 8.28
C VAL A 37 -10.93 -4.97 8.19
N ARG A 38 -9.68 -4.77 7.77
CA ARG A 38 -9.13 -3.43 7.48
C ARG A 38 -9.63 -2.97 6.12
N VAL A 39 -10.52 -1.97 6.10
CA VAL A 39 -11.01 -1.43 4.83
C VAL A 39 -10.07 -0.33 4.36
N SER A 40 -9.63 -0.43 3.11
CA SER A 40 -8.87 0.58 2.37
C SER A 40 -9.78 1.27 1.37
N LEU A 41 -9.62 2.58 1.19
CA LEU A 41 -10.28 3.29 0.10
C LEU A 41 -9.32 3.40 -1.10
N GLY A 42 -9.81 3.12 -2.29
CA GLY A 42 -9.02 3.19 -3.53
C GLY A 42 -9.81 2.80 -4.76
N HIS A 43 -9.18 2.91 -5.94
CA HIS A 43 -9.84 2.73 -7.25
C HIS A 43 -11.15 3.52 -7.33
N SER A 44 -11.08 4.82 -7.02
CA SER A 44 -12.24 5.60 -6.63
C SER A 44 -12.23 6.99 -7.28
N ALA A 45 -13.37 7.39 -7.79
CA ALA A 45 -13.61 8.77 -8.24
C ALA A 45 -14.32 9.63 -7.17
N ALA A 46 -14.31 9.18 -5.91
CA ALA A 46 -15.02 9.83 -4.82
C ALA A 46 -14.64 11.29 -4.64
N THR A 47 -15.62 12.12 -4.40
CA THR A 47 -15.46 13.50 -3.94
C THR A 47 -14.90 13.52 -2.51
N LEU A 48 -14.42 14.68 -2.06
CA LEU A 48 -13.96 14.84 -0.68
C LEU A 48 -15.02 14.46 0.38
N PRO A 49 -16.30 14.84 0.25
CA PRO A 49 -17.34 14.40 1.19
C PRO A 49 -17.57 12.88 1.19
N GLU A 50 -17.60 12.24 0.02
CA GLU A 50 -17.75 10.77 -0.08
C GLU A 50 -16.56 10.03 0.52
N SER A 51 -15.34 10.53 0.30
CA SER A 51 -14.13 9.97 0.87
C SER A 51 -14.16 10.05 2.40
N ARG A 52 -14.53 11.19 2.97
CA ARG A 52 -14.72 11.36 4.42
C ARG A 52 -15.78 10.43 4.97
N ALA A 53 -16.92 10.30 4.30
CA ALA A 53 -17.97 9.36 4.70
C ALA A 53 -17.47 7.90 4.72
N GLY A 54 -16.56 7.51 3.81
CA GLY A 54 -15.90 6.21 3.83
C GLY A 54 -15.01 6.00 5.04
N TYR A 55 -14.21 7.00 5.45
CA TYR A 55 -13.40 6.94 6.67
C TYR A 55 -14.28 6.96 7.93
N ASP A 56 -15.30 7.81 7.99
CA ASP A 56 -16.27 7.86 9.09
C ASP A 56 -17.03 6.53 9.24
N ALA A 57 -17.19 5.78 8.16
CA ALA A 57 -17.80 4.45 8.17
C ALA A 57 -16.84 3.35 8.68
N GLY A 58 -15.55 3.62 8.85
CA GLY A 58 -14.58 2.69 9.43
C GLY A 58 -13.45 2.25 8.50
N ALA A 59 -13.32 2.83 7.31
CA ALA A 59 -12.11 2.64 6.51
C ALA A 59 -10.90 3.27 7.23
N VAL A 60 -9.75 2.62 7.16
CA VAL A 60 -8.57 3.00 7.94
C VAL A 60 -7.32 3.27 7.10
N THR A 61 -7.36 2.97 5.81
CA THR A 61 -6.20 3.15 4.92
C THR A 61 -6.63 3.57 3.52
N THR A 62 -5.68 4.00 2.70
CA THR A 62 -5.86 4.40 1.31
C THR A 62 -4.88 3.62 0.46
N THR A 63 -5.39 2.86 -0.49
CA THR A 63 -4.63 2.02 -1.41
C THR A 63 -3.84 2.88 -2.38
N HIS A 64 -2.55 2.60 -2.57
CA HIS A 64 -1.61 3.21 -3.53
C HIS A 64 -1.92 4.69 -3.83
N LEU A 65 -1.75 5.54 -2.80
CA LEU A 65 -2.06 6.98 -2.81
C LEU A 65 -1.69 7.65 -4.15
N PHE A 66 -2.61 8.47 -4.66
CA PHE A 66 -2.61 9.16 -5.95
C PHE A 66 -2.95 8.30 -7.17
N ASN A 67 -2.81 6.97 -7.11
CA ASN A 67 -3.05 6.10 -8.25
C ASN A 67 -4.50 5.64 -8.30
N ALA A 68 -5.10 5.63 -9.49
CA ALA A 68 -6.49 5.23 -9.73
C ALA A 68 -7.48 5.86 -8.73
N MET A 69 -7.32 7.13 -8.39
CA MET A 69 -8.20 7.86 -7.47
C MET A 69 -8.36 9.34 -7.83
N SER A 70 -9.39 9.97 -7.27
CA SER A 70 -9.57 11.41 -7.33
C SER A 70 -8.46 12.14 -6.56
N GLY A 71 -7.82 13.12 -7.22
CA GLY A 71 -6.59 13.75 -6.77
C GLY A 71 -6.77 14.97 -5.87
N VAL A 72 -5.68 15.75 -5.75
CA VAL A 72 -5.64 17.05 -5.09
C VAL A 72 -5.91 18.15 -6.12
N VAL A 73 -7.18 18.34 -6.48
CA VAL A 73 -7.62 19.38 -7.43
C VAL A 73 -8.23 20.54 -6.64
N HIS A 74 -7.77 21.75 -6.93
CA HIS A 74 -8.07 22.94 -6.10
C HIS A 74 -9.57 23.29 -5.99
N ARG A 75 -10.42 22.90 -6.93
CA ARG A 75 -11.88 23.13 -6.90
C ARG A 75 -12.70 21.87 -6.63
N GLU A 76 -12.14 20.71 -6.93
CA GLU A 76 -12.78 19.41 -6.79
C GLU A 76 -11.81 18.41 -6.15
N PRO A 77 -11.42 18.66 -4.88
CA PRO A 77 -10.53 17.73 -4.19
C PRO A 77 -11.25 16.41 -3.92
N GLY A 78 -10.48 15.34 -3.95
CA GLY A 78 -11.02 13.99 -3.80
C GLY A 78 -10.35 13.16 -2.71
N LEU A 79 -10.28 11.86 -2.96
CA LEU A 79 -9.80 10.85 -2.02
C LEU A 79 -8.36 11.10 -1.58
N ALA A 80 -7.46 11.46 -2.50
CA ALA A 80 -6.08 11.71 -2.16
C ALA A 80 -5.93 12.83 -1.11
N LEU A 81 -6.70 13.94 -1.25
CA LEU A 81 -6.68 15.01 -0.25
C LEU A 81 -7.30 14.57 1.07
N ALA A 82 -8.43 13.84 1.05
CA ALA A 82 -9.05 13.33 2.26
C ALA A 82 -8.06 12.49 3.08
N ALA A 83 -7.34 11.58 2.41
CA ALA A 83 -6.34 10.71 3.03
C ALA A 83 -5.17 11.47 3.64
N LEU A 84 -4.67 12.50 2.93
CA LEU A 84 -3.52 13.30 3.39
C LEU A 84 -3.85 14.18 4.59
N LEU A 85 -5.10 14.64 4.73
CA LEU A 85 -5.52 15.54 5.81
C LEU A 85 -6.00 14.81 7.07
N ASP A 86 -6.24 13.51 7.03
CA ASP A 86 -6.69 12.73 8.18
C ASP A 86 -5.51 11.99 8.84
N ASP A 87 -5.07 12.47 10.00
CA ASP A 87 -3.94 11.91 10.74
C ASP A 87 -4.16 10.48 11.25
N THR A 88 -5.38 10.00 11.25
CA THR A 88 -5.73 8.63 11.70
C THR A 88 -5.63 7.60 10.60
N VAL A 89 -5.74 8.01 9.34
CA VAL A 89 -5.73 7.15 8.15
C VAL A 89 -4.31 6.81 7.72
N TRP A 90 -4.03 5.55 7.41
CA TRP A 90 -2.80 5.14 6.73
C TRP A 90 -2.86 5.45 5.24
N VAL A 91 -1.72 5.72 4.64
CA VAL A 91 -1.56 5.90 3.20
C VAL A 91 -0.51 4.95 2.66
N GLU A 92 -0.82 4.26 1.58
CA GLU A 92 0.12 3.39 0.88
C GLU A 92 0.81 4.16 -0.23
N LEU A 93 2.12 4.09 -0.31
CA LEU A 93 2.93 4.73 -1.34
C LEU A 93 3.69 3.68 -2.14
N ILE A 94 3.55 3.71 -3.46
CA ILE A 94 4.43 3.03 -4.41
C ILE A 94 5.55 4.00 -4.76
N ALA A 95 6.78 3.72 -4.34
CA ALA A 95 7.94 4.61 -4.51
C ALA A 95 8.93 4.07 -5.56
N ASP A 96 8.40 3.55 -6.66
CA ASP A 96 9.16 3.01 -7.80
C ASP A 96 9.64 4.08 -8.79
N THR A 97 9.31 5.36 -8.57
CA THR A 97 9.55 6.52 -9.45
C THR A 97 8.66 6.62 -10.69
N LEU A 98 7.78 5.65 -10.92
CA LEU A 98 6.86 5.61 -12.06
C LEU A 98 5.43 5.98 -11.67
N HIS A 99 4.98 5.48 -10.50
CA HIS A 99 3.62 5.69 -10.01
C HIS A 99 3.42 7.06 -9.35
N VAL A 100 4.41 7.53 -8.61
CA VAL A 100 4.37 8.82 -7.91
C VAL A 100 5.71 9.52 -8.09
N ASP A 101 5.66 10.76 -8.57
CA ASP A 101 6.84 11.59 -8.74
C ASP A 101 7.59 11.74 -7.40
N PRO A 102 8.91 11.52 -7.35
CA PRO A 102 9.71 11.62 -6.13
C PRO A 102 9.61 12.98 -5.40
N GLU A 103 9.32 14.06 -6.09
CA GLU A 103 9.12 15.39 -5.48
C GLU A 103 7.87 15.45 -4.57
N LEU A 104 6.91 14.52 -4.73
CA LEU A 104 5.74 14.42 -3.88
C LEU A 104 5.99 13.63 -2.58
N TRP A 105 7.04 12.81 -2.51
CA TRP A 105 7.26 11.95 -1.35
C TRP A 105 7.53 12.75 -0.07
N PRO A 106 8.42 13.78 -0.06
CA PRO A 106 8.59 14.62 1.13
C PRO A 106 7.30 15.31 1.57
N LEU A 107 6.42 15.69 0.64
CA LEU A 107 5.12 16.27 0.97
C LEU A 107 4.25 15.28 1.76
N ILE A 108 4.23 14.00 1.35
CA ILE A 108 3.48 12.95 2.07
C ILE A 108 3.98 12.83 3.50
N TRP A 109 5.32 12.73 3.72
CA TRP A 109 5.90 12.65 5.07
C TRP A 109 5.75 13.92 5.90
N ASN A 110 5.59 15.09 5.27
CA ASN A 110 5.31 16.35 5.96
C ASN A 110 3.85 16.48 6.40
N LEU A 111 2.93 15.90 5.64
CA LEU A 111 1.49 15.97 5.92
C LEU A 111 1.00 14.83 6.81
N LYS A 112 1.68 13.67 6.79
CA LYS A 112 1.24 12.47 7.51
C LYS A 112 2.11 12.20 8.75
N PRO A 113 1.53 11.76 9.87
CA PRO A 113 2.29 11.15 10.94
C PRO A 113 3.15 10.00 10.38
N VAL A 114 4.41 9.89 10.83
CA VAL A 114 5.33 8.85 10.35
C VAL A 114 4.80 7.43 10.57
N GLU A 115 3.91 7.26 11.53
CA GLU A 115 3.18 6.04 11.83
C GLU A 115 2.13 5.67 10.79
N ARG A 116 1.79 6.56 9.89
CA ARG A 116 0.66 6.40 8.95
C ARG A 116 1.08 6.28 7.49
N VAL A 117 2.36 6.22 7.20
CA VAL A 117 2.87 5.98 5.85
C VAL A 117 3.29 4.52 5.71
N LEU A 118 2.86 3.87 4.64
CA LEU A 118 3.19 2.49 4.27
C LEU A 118 3.92 2.51 2.93
N LEU A 119 5.00 1.75 2.77
CA LEU A 119 5.56 1.43 1.47
C LEU A 119 4.95 0.13 0.96
N VAL A 120 4.48 0.15 -0.27
CA VAL A 120 3.90 -1.00 -0.96
C VAL A 120 4.47 -1.07 -2.38
N SER A 121 4.73 -2.27 -2.87
CA SER A 121 5.26 -2.45 -4.23
C SER A 121 4.18 -2.49 -5.30
N ASP A 122 2.98 -2.91 -4.94
CA ASP A 122 1.91 -3.23 -5.92
C ASP A 122 2.39 -4.18 -7.04
N ALA A 123 3.32 -5.08 -6.68
CA ALA A 123 3.96 -5.98 -7.63
C ALA A 123 2.98 -7.04 -8.13
N ILE A 124 2.94 -7.21 -9.45
CA ILE A 124 2.12 -8.22 -10.11
C ILE A 124 2.93 -9.49 -10.47
N ALA A 125 2.28 -10.49 -11.03
CA ALA A 125 2.91 -11.78 -11.37
C ALA A 125 4.08 -11.67 -12.38
N LEU A 126 4.27 -10.54 -13.05
CA LEU A 126 5.44 -10.29 -13.90
C LEU A 126 6.72 -10.04 -13.12
N ALA A 127 6.62 -9.60 -11.84
CA ALA A 127 7.78 -9.34 -11.01
C ALA A 127 8.62 -10.61 -10.82
N GLY A 128 9.90 -10.57 -11.21
CA GLY A 128 10.83 -11.69 -11.11
C GLY A 128 10.53 -12.89 -12.02
N SER A 129 9.51 -12.84 -12.88
CA SER A 129 9.13 -13.96 -13.74
C SER A 129 10.01 -14.11 -14.99
N GLY A 130 10.69 -13.04 -15.41
CA GLY A 130 11.40 -12.94 -16.68
C GLY A 130 10.48 -12.79 -17.90
N ALA A 131 9.16 -12.76 -17.73
CA ALA A 131 8.20 -12.57 -18.81
C ALA A 131 7.95 -11.07 -19.05
N SER A 132 7.72 -10.69 -20.31
CA SER A 132 7.36 -9.31 -20.70
C SER A 132 5.85 -9.12 -20.92
N ARG A 133 5.05 -10.16 -20.79
CA ARG A 133 3.58 -10.13 -20.89
C ARG A 133 2.94 -11.07 -19.89
N GLY A 134 1.75 -10.75 -19.46
CA GLY A 134 0.98 -11.55 -18.51
C GLY A 134 -0.46 -11.11 -18.43
N MET A 135 -1.17 -11.63 -17.41
CA MET A 135 -2.55 -11.29 -17.12
C MET A 135 -2.66 -10.69 -15.73
N LEU A 136 -3.44 -9.63 -15.59
CA LEU A 136 -3.91 -9.07 -14.32
C LEU A 136 -5.44 -9.25 -14.29
N GLY A 137 -5.89 -10.31 -13.63
CA GLY A 137 -7.27 -10.78 -13.78
C GLY A 137 -7.55 -11.16 -15.24
N GLU A 138 -8.52 -10.49 -15.86
CA GLU A 138 -8.88 -10.69 -17.27
C GLU A 138 -8.16 -9.72 -18.24
N LEU A 139 -7.34 -8.80 -17.71
CA LEU A 139 -6.67 -7.78 -18.51
C LEU A 139 -5.26 -8.20 -18.89
N GLU A 140 -4.91 -8.06 -20.17
CA GLU A 140 -3.54 -8.31 -20.61
C GLU A 140 -2.63 -7.14 -20.25
N VAL A 141 -1.47 -7.44 -19.65
CA VAL A 141 -0.44 -6.48 -19.26
C VAL A 141 0.87 -6.72 -20.01
N ARG A 142 1.61 -5.64 -20.21
CA ARG A 142 2.93 -5.65 -20.83
C ARG A 142 3.94 -4.94 -19.96
N LEU A 143 5.13 -5.54 -19.83
CA LEU A 143 6.30 -4.95 -19.20
C LEU A 143 7.21 -4.36 -20.29
N ASP A 144 7.54 -3.06 -20.15
CA ASP A 144 8.51 -2.36 -20.97
C ASP A 144 9.52 -1.66 -20.06
N GLY A 145 10.75 -2.20 -19.99
CA GLY A 145 11.72 -1.81 -18.96
C GLY A 145 11.21 -2.17 -17.57
N GLU A 146 10.94 -1.17 -16.74
CA GLU A 146 10.36 -1.33 -15.39
C GLU A 146 8.86 -0.98 -15.36
N MET A 147 8.32 -0.47 -16.46
CA MET A 147 6.93 0.01 -16.55
C MET A 147 5.98 -1.10 -16.98
N VAL A 148 4.97 -1.37 -16.16
CA VAL A 148 3.87 -2.27 -16.50
C VAL A 148 2.67 -1.45 -16.96
N THR A 149 2.13 -1.81 -18.12
CA THR A 149 0.94 -1.14 -18.68
C THR A 149 -0.09 -2.16 -19.14
N LEU A 150 -1.36 -1.77 -19.10
CA LEU A 150 -2.41 -2.48 -19.82
C LEU A 150 -2.09 -2.45 -21.32
N VAL A 151 -2.25 -3.59 -22.01
CA VAL A 151 -2.08 -3.66 -23.45
C VAL A 151 -3.16 -2.80 -24.14
N GLU A 152 -4.37 -2.82 -23.64
CA GLU A 152 -5.45 -1.95 -24.07
C GLU A 152 -5.49 -0.69 -23.20
N GLY A 153 -5.42 0.50 -23.81
CA GLY A 153 -5.48 1.79 -23.14
C GLY A 153 -4.14 2.32 -22.60
N GLY A 154 -3.12 1.49 -22.39
CA GLY A 154 -1.77 1.93 -22.03
C GLY A 154 -1.60 2.50 -20.62
N ASN A 155 -2.61 2.39 -19.75
CA ASN A 155 -2.52 2.85 -18.36
C ASN A 155 -1.56 1.97 -17.54
N LEU A 156 -0.90 2.55 -16.54
CA LEU A 156 -0.14 1.79 -15.55
C LEU A 156 -1.01 0.73 -14.88
N ALA A 157 -0.45 -0.46 -14.63
CA ALA A 157 -1.19 -1.62 -14.14
C ALA A 157 -0.34 -2.46 -13.18
N GLY A 158 -0.12 -1.93 -11.99
CA GLY A 158 0.77 -2.50 -10.99
C GLY A 158 2.25 -2.32 -11.33
N SER A 159 3.12 -2.94 -10.56
CA SER A 159 4.57 -2.79 -10.71
C SER A 159 5.31 -4.13 -10.85
N VAL A 160 6.61 -4.05 -11.06
CA VAL A 160 7.57 -5.15 -10.91
C VAL A 160 8.64 -4.83 -9.87
N SER A 161 8.49 -3.72 -9.16
CA SER A 161 9.41 -3.31 -8.11
C SER A 161 9.29 -4.18 -6.86
N ALA A 162 10.35 -4.17 -6.04
CA ALA A 162 10.36 -4.83 -4.75
C ALA A 162 10.61 -3.81 -3.62
N LEU A 163 10.20 -4.13 -2.39
CA LEU A 163 10.24 -3.18 -1.27
C LEU A 163 11.64 -2.66 -0.92
N ASP A 164 12.71 -3.36 -1.23
CA ASP A 164 14.09 -2.87 -1.06
C ASP A 164 14.41 -1.72 -2.05
N LEU A 165 13.88 -1.78 -3.27
CA LEU A 165 13.94 -0.69 -4.24
C LEU A 165 13.16 0.53 -3.72
N GLU A 166 11.93 0.34 -3.27
CA GLU A 166 11.06 1.39 -2.71
C GLU A 166 11.75 2.11 -1.53
N LEU A 167 12.26 1.33 -0.58
CA LEU A 167 13.00 1.85 0.59
C LEU A 167 14.23 2.66 0.15
N ARG A 168 15.03 2.14 -0.79
CA ARG A 168 16.20 2.84 -1.32
C ARG A 168 15.82 4.16 -1.97
N ASN A 169 14.75 4.17 -2.75
CA ASN A 169 14.31 5.35 -3.49
C ASN A 169 13.88 6.47 -2.53
N VAL A 170 13.03 6.17 -1.53
CA VAL A 170 12.59 7.20 -0.57
C VAL A 170 13.75 7.73 0.28
N VAL A 171 14.72 6.89 0.67
CA VAL A 171 15.92 7.35 1.40
C VAL A 171 16.78 8.27 0.53
N ARG A 172 16.95 7.96 -0.76
CA ARG A 172 17.67 8.81 -1.71
C ARG A 172 16.96 10.14 -1.99
N ALA A 173 15.63 10.15 -1.89
CA ALA A 173 14.83 11.38 -1.95
C ALA A 173 14.87 12.21 -0.65
N GLY A 174 15.65 11.79 0.36
CA GLY A 174 15.88 12.54 1.60
C GLY A 174 14.98 12.14 2.76
N ILE A 175 14.14 11.11 2.65
CA ILE A 175 13.36 10.61 3.79
C ILE A 175 14.32 9.90 4.76
N PRO A 176 14.27 10.22 6.07
CA PRO A 176 15.13 9.58 7.07
C PRO A 176 15.00 8.05 7.03
N LEU A 177 16.12 7.32 7.05
CA LEU A 177 16.14 5.85 6.99
C LEU A 177 15.20 5.20 8.02
N ALA A 178 15.15 5.73 9.24
CA ALA A 178 14.27 5.22 10.29
C ALA A 178 12.77 5.32 9.91
N HIS A 179 12.37 6.38 9.21
CA HIS A 179 11.00 6.57 8.73
C HIS A 179 10.69 5.60 7.56
N ALA A 180 11.62 5.45 6.61
CA ALA A 180 11.49 4.53 5.48
C ALA A 180 11.38 3.06 5.95
N VAL A 181 12.25 2.62 6.87
CA VAL A 181 12.21 1.28 7.46
C VAL A 181 10.91 1.07 8.24
N ARG A 182 10.44 2.07 8.98
CA ARG A 182 9.16 2.00 9.68
C ARG A 182 8.00 1.81 8.70
N ALA A 183 7.98 2.56 7.60
CA ALA A 183 6.94 2.48 6.57
C ALA A 183 6.94 1.12 5.84
N ALA A 184 8.12 0.47 5.69
CA ALA A 184 8.24 -0.84 5.05
C ALA A 184 7.98 -2.04 5.99
N SER A 185 7.94 -1.85 7.32
CA SER A 185 7.87 -2.99 8.25
C SER A 185 6.92 -2.80 9.42
N ARG A 186 7.18 -1.82 10.29
CA ARG A 186 6.40 -1.64 11.52
C ARG A 186 4.99 -1.16 11.25
N ASN A 187 4.82 -0.16 10.40
CA ASN A 187 3.52 0.41 10.10
C ASN A 187 2.56 -0.61 9.47
N PRO A 188 2.95 -1.42 8.43
CA PRO A 188 2.06 -2.47 7.92
C PRO A 188 1.74 -3.54 8.97
N ALA A 189 2.68 -3.89 9.87
CA ALA A 189 2.38 -4.81 10.96
C ALA A 189 1.36 -4.22 11.94
N GLU A 190 1.49 -2.94 12.30
CA GLU A 190 0.53 -2.22 13.16
C GLU A 190 -0.86 -2.11 12.49
N LEU A 191 -0.93 -1.76 11.19
CA LEU A 191 -2.19 -1.74 10.43
C LEU A 191 -2.92 -3.09 10.51
N LEU A 192 -2.17 -4.19 10.34
CA LEU A 192 -2.73 -5.55 10.34
C LEU A 192 -2.92 -6.14 11.75
N GLY A 193 -2.56 -5.41 12.81
CA GLY A 193 -2.64 -5.89 14.19
C GLY A 193 -1.64 -7.02 14.52
N LEU A 194 -0.54 -7.13 13.76
CA LEU A 194 0.52 -8.12 13.99
C LEU A 194 1.45 -7.60 15.10
N THR A 195 1.36 -8.17 16.28
CA THR A 195 2.10 -7.71 17.46
C THR A 195 3.45 -8.38 17.65
N ASP A 196 3.69 -9.49 16.94
CA ASP A 196 4.88 -10.35 17.08
C ASP A 196 6.02 -10.00 16.09
N ARG A 197 5.85 -9.00 15.23
CA ARG A 197 6.81 -8.63 14.18
C ARG A 197 6.80 -7.13 13.85
N GLY A 198 7.55 -6.70 12.82
CA GLY A 198 7.63 -5.31 12.35
C GLY A 198 8.68 -4.47 13.08
N ARG A 199 9.35 -4.98 14.12
CA ARG A 199 10.43 -4.30 14.83
C ARG A 199 11.40 -5.32 15.44
N LEU A 200 12.62 -4.87 15.75
CA LEU A 200 13.61 -5.67 16.49
C LEU A 200 13.40 -5.47 17.99
N ALA A 201 12.91 -6.50 18.67
CA ALA A 201 12.80 -6.50 20.13
C ALA A 201 12.86 -7.95 20.66
N PRO A 202 13.38 -8.17 21.89
CA PRO A 202 13.38 -9.48 22.53
C PRO A 202 11.95 -10.04 22.62
N GLY A 203 11.81 -11.35 22.35
CA GLY A 203 10.52 -12.05 22.39
C GLY A 203 9.66 -11.94 21.15
N LEU A 204 10.03 -11.12 20.17
CA LEU A 204 9.34 -11.06 18.87
C LEU A 204 9.91 -12.12 17.91
N ARG A 205 9.13 -12.41 16.89
CA ARG A 205 9.51 -13.30 15.80
C ARG A 205 10.75 -12.76 15.08
N ALA A 206 11.73 -13.63 14.85
CA ALA A 206 12.99 -13.28 14.20
C ALA A 206 12.79 -13.30 12.66
N ASP A 207 12.09 -12.30 12.13
CA ASP A 207 11.98 -11.99 10.70
C ASP A 207 12.88 -10.78 10.44
N LEU A 208 14.00 -10.98 9.76
CA LEU A 208 15.06 -9.98 9.59
C LEU A 208 15.47 -9.88 8.13
N VAL A 209 15.75 -8.66 7.69
CA VAL A 209 16.43 -8.40 6.43
C VAL A 209 17.70 -7.63 6.71
N VAL A 210 18.84 -8.14 6.21
CA VAL A 210 20.12 -7.43 6.25
C VAL A 210 20.34 -6.80 4.90
N LEU A 211 20.48 -5.50 4.89
CA LEU A 211 20.74 -4.69 3.70
C LEU A 211 22.20 -4.24 3.69
N ASP A 212 22.75 -4.07 2.52
CA ASP A 212 24.00 -3.34 2.33
C ASP A 212 23.80 -1.87 2.72
N ALA A 213 24.75 -1.29 3.44
CA ALA A 213 24.59 0.05 4.00
C ALA A 213 24.55 1.17 2.97
N ASP A 214 25.19 0.99 1.81
CA ASP A 214 25.31 2.03 0.78
C ASP A 214 24.30 1.83 -0.36
N SER A 215 24.16 0.58 -0.82
CA SER A 215 23.31 0.25 -1.97
C SER A 215 21.88 -0.14 -1.60
N PHE A 216 21.63 -0.45 -0.32
CA PHE A 216 20.39 -1.04 0.22
C PHE A 216 20.02 -2.39 -0.42
N ALA A 217 20.95 -3.03 -1.13
CA ALA A 217 20.71 -4.37 -1.69
C ALA A 217 20.53 -5.40 -0.56
N VAL A 218 19.59 -6.32 -0.76
CA VAL A 218 19.36 -7.42 0.19
C VAL A 218 20.58 -8.34 0.22
N ARG A 219 21.18 -8.52 1.41
CA ARG A 219 22.31 -9.41 1.65
C ARG A 219 21.89 -10.72 2.29
N ARG A 220 21.00 -10.66 3.27
CA ARG A 220 20.51 -11.83 3.98
C ARG A 220 19.07 -11.66 4.39
N VAL A 221 18.31 -12.74 4.39
CA VAL A 221 16.92 -12.77 4.87
C VAL A 221 16.77 -13.91 5.88
N MET A 222 16.21 -13.59 7.04
CA MET A 222 15.84 -14.56 8.06
C MET A 222 14.32 -14.58 8.21
N ARG A 223 13.74 -15.76 8.28
CA ARG A 223 12.31 -15.97 8.53
C ARG A 223 12.15 -16.92 9.72
N ALA A 224 11.45 -16.46 10.75
CA ALA A 224 11.22 -17.23 11.99
C ALA A 224 12.48 -17.81 12.62
N GLY A 225 13.62 -17.07 12.55
CA GLY A 225 14.90 -17.50 13.11
C GLY A 225 15.80 -18.29 12.15
N GLU A 226 15.33 -18.62 10.96
CA GLU A 226 16.10 -19.39 9.97
C GLU A 226 16.53 -18.49 8.80
N TRP A 227 17.83 -18.57 8.42
CA TRP A 227 18.33 -17.88 7.24
C TRP A 227 17.84 -18.57 5.97
N ILE A 228 17.05 -17.85 5.14
CA ILE A 228 16.51 -18.36 3.87
C ILE A 228 17.23 -17.76 2.65
N VAL A 229 17.93 -16.64 2.81
CA VAL A 229 18.81 -16.03 1.81
C VAL A 229 20.12 -15.68 2.47
N THR A 230 21.22 -16.11 1.87
CA THR A 230 22.59 -15.76 2.25
C THR A 230 23.34 -15.43 0.97
N ALA A 231 23.63 -14.15 0.76
CA ALA A 231 24.49 -13.72 -0.36
C ALA A 231 25.96 -13.89 -0.01
#